data_651d3cc13cd143b3d407d3410ce26fe1
#
_entry.id   651d3cc13cd143b3d407d3410ce26fe1
#
_cell.length_a   1.000
_cell.length_b   1.000
_cell.length_c   1.000
_cell.angle_alpha   90.00
_cell.angle_beta   90.00
_cell.angle_gamma   90.00
#
_symmetry.space_group_name_H-M   'P 1'
#
loop_
_entity.id
_entity.type
_entity.pdbx_description
1 polymer ?
#
loop_
_entity_poly.entity_id
_entity_poly.type
_entity_poly.pdbx_seq_one_letter_code
_entity_poly.pdbx_strand_id
1 'polypeptide(L)'
;MQYPFSVLCFCFLSSSLFAQTVSKPLSDTESLEKVEIFFETGSFQIDDTAETTLGLLKELQDQQGISLRITAHTDSIGSIEANLVLSKNRANTVRDKVILLGLQIDSLFIDYFGESRPRSNNVNEQGRQDNRRCTVEILHQKKSVWVDGTVKDSLDQPLKAKVVIKTKETENTTHTDSMGKYRLKVPFNKVASLEIYPEDHFYDTKMFKTTSGEKDLEMNFQPLEIGGKIRLNNFYFVGGQAVLLKKSMPELARLLGFMKSTPTLRIKIIGHVNVPGLTKTKKTSTSFQLSVNRAAMINDYLLDNGISPYRLQFEGRGNWEMKFPLAKNEQQMSYNRRVEIKVLGK
;
A
#
# COMPACT_ATOMS: atom_id res chain seq x y z
N MET A 1 -66.43 -52.90 16.94
CA MET A 1 -65.91 -51.84 16.07
C MET A 1 -64.58 -51.32 16.64
N GLN A 2 -63.52 -51.80 16.03
CA GLN A 2 -62.15 -51.56 16.49
C GLN A 2 -61.56 -50.44 15.68
N TYR A 3 -60.96 -49.45 16.34
CA TYR A 3 -60.13 -48.45 15.72
C TYR A 3 -58.67 -48.78 16.05
N PRO A 4 -57.75 -48.81 15.07
CA PRO A 4 -56.34 -48.97 15.37
C PRO A 4 -55.68 -47.62 15.65
N PHE A 5 -54.95 -47.56 16.76
CA PHE A 5 -54.04 -46.50 17.11
C PHE A 5 -52.83 -46.47 16.13
N SER A 6 -52.68 -45.36 15.43
CA SER A 6 -51.49 -45.10 14.60
C SER A 6 -50.49 -44.31 15.44
N VAL A 7 -49.38 -44.94 15.78
CA VAL A 7 -48.26 -44.28 16.47
C VAL A 7 -47.43 -43.52 15.41
N LEU A 8 -47.52 -42.20 15.45
CA LEU A 8 -46.67 -41.31 14.66
C LEU A 8 -45.31 -41.19 15.34
N CYS A 9 -44.32 -41.84 14.78
CA CYS A 9 -42.91 -41.70 15.19
C CYS A 9 -42.37 -40.41 14.60
N PHE A 10 -42.21 -39.34 15.43
CA PHE A 10 -41.51 -38.13 15.06
C PHE A 10 -40.02 -38.39 15.09
N CYS A 11 -39.43 -38.69 13.93
CA CYS A 11 -37.98 -38.58 13.74
C CYS A 11 -37.59 -37.10 13.70
N PHE A 12 -37.03 -36.64 14.80
CA PHE A 12 -36.28 -35.38 14.80
C PHE A 12 -34.99 -35.57 13.99
N LEU A 13 -35.05 -35.25 12.72
CA LEU A 13 -33.85 -34.99 11.92
C LEU A 13 -33.25 -33.65 12.38
N SER A 14 -32.28 -33.73 13.28
CA SER A 14 -31.38 -32.59 13.55
C SER A 14 -30.50 -32.39 12.31
N SER A 15 -30.99 -31.60 11.37
CA SER A 15 -30.16 -31.03 10.32
C SER A 15 -29.20 -30.04 10.97
N SER A 16 -27.98 -30.51 11.30
CA SER A 16 -26.86 -29.62 11.55
C SER A 16 -26.60 -28.84 10.28
N LEU A 17 -27.13 -27.62 10.22
CA LEU A 17 -26.68 -26.61 9.27
C LEU A 17 -25.21 -26.31 9.58
N PHE A 18 -24.30 -27.07 8.96
CA PHE A 18 -22.96 -26.57 8.73
C PHE A 18 -23.11 -25.43 7.72
N ALA A 19 -23.25 -24.21 8.22
CA ALA A 19 -23.04 -23.04 7.41
C ALA A 19 -21.61 -23.16 6.83
N GLN A 20 -21.51 -23.33 5.52
CA GLN A 20 -20.25 -23.15 4.82
C GLN A 20 -19.86 -21.69 5.04
N THR A 21 -19.03 -21.44 6.06
CA THR A 21 -18.36 -20.16 6.22
C THR A 21 -17.47 -19.97 5.00
N VAL A 22 -17.85 -19.07 4.12
CA VAL A 22 -16.98 -18.59 3.06
C VAL A 22 -15.78 -17.97 3.77
N SER A 23 -14.67 -18.69 3.81
CA SER A 23 -13.44 -18.21 4.43
C SER A 23 -12.93 -17.01 3.64
N LYS A 24 -12.91 -15.85 4.29
CA LYS A 24 -12.29 -14.65 3.70
C LYS A 24 -10.81 -14.93 3.47
N PRO A 25 -10.21 -14.44 2.35
CA PRO A 25 -8.80 -14.68 2.08
C PRO A 25 -7.92 -14.08 3.18
N LEU A 26 -6.91 -14.83 3.60
CA LEU A 26 -5.96 -14.44 4.64
C LEU A 26 -5.19 -13.14 4.31
N SER A 27 -5.08 -12.81 3.03
CA SER A 27 -4.47 -11.56 2.52
C SER A 27 -5.16 -10.28 3.01
N ASP A 28 -6.44 -10.38 3.39
CA ASP A 28 -7.24 -9.24 3.82
C ASP A 28 -7.23 -9.03 5.34
N THR A 29 -6.39 -9.78 6.06
CA THR A 29 -6.23 -9.66 7.50
C THR A 29 -4.84 -9.15 7.88
N GLU A 30 -4.73 -8.58 9.10
CA GLU A 30 -3.46 -8.23 9.74
C GLU A 30 -3.40 -8.89 11.12
N SER A 31 -2.23 -9.43 11.48
CA SER A 31 -1.99 -9.98 12.81
C SER A 31 -1.57 -8.83 13.74
N LEU A 32 -2.33 -8.60 14.81
CA LEU A 32 -2.02 -7.59 15.82
C LEU A 32 -1.46 -8.21 17.09
N GLU A 33 -1.97 -9.38 17.47
CA GLU A 33 -1.63 -10.07 18.72
C GLU A 33 -1.50 -11.56 18.48
N LYS A 34 -0.77 -12.23 19.36
CA LYS A 34 -0.63 -13.68 19.33
C LYS A 34 -0.53 -14.24 20.75
N VAL A 35 -1.10 -15.41 20.91
CA VAL A 35 -1.04 -16.23 22.12
C VAL A 35 -0.22 -17.48 21.81
N GLU A 36 0.75 -17.81 22.67
CA GLU A 36 1.62 -18.97 22.51
C GLU A 36 1.36 -20.01 23.59
N ILE A 37 1.21 -21.26 23.17
CA ILE A 37 1.00 -22.43 24.01
C ILE A 37 2.18 -23.36 23.80
N PHE A 38 2.79 -23.83 24.88
CA PHE A 38 3.90 -24.74 24.85
C PHE A 38 3.45 -26.14 25.27
N PHE A 39 4.16 -27.16 24.80
CA PHE A 39 3.83 -28.56 25.03
C PHE A 39 5.02 -29.34 25.57
N GLU A 40 4.73 -30.35 26.37
CA GLU A 40 5.71 -31.35 26.75
C GLU A 40 6.18 -32.20 25.57
N THR A 41 7.34 -32.80 25.70
CA THR A 41 7.93 -33.69 24.67
C THR A 41 6.96 -34.82 24.30
N GLY A 42 6.70 -34.96 23.02
CA GLY A 42 5.79 -36.00 22.50
C GLY A 42 4.31 -35.80 22.85
N SER A 43 3.94 -34.76 23.59
CA SER A 43 2.57 -34.50 24.02
C SER A 43 1.86 -33.50 23.12
N PHE A 44 0.54 -33.65 22.99
CA PHE A 44 -0.43 -32.70 22.43
C PHE A 44 -1.51 -32.30 23.45
N GLN A 45 -1.33 -32.68 24.72
CA GLN A 45 -2.26 -32.32 25.79
C GLN A 45 -1.99 -30.91 26.27
N ILE A 46 -3.05 -30.18 26.57
CA ILE A 46 -3.02 -28.83 27.12
C ILE A 46 -3.00 -28.94 28.64
N ASP A 47 -2.00 -28.34 29.26
CA ASP A 47 -1.92 -28.21 30.71
C ASP A 47 -2.70 -26.99 31.24
N ASP A 48 -2.75 -26.84 32.55
CA ASP A 48 -3.48 -25.73 33.19
C ASP A 48 -2.93 -24.36 32.81
N THR A 49 -1.62 -24.25 32.54
CA THR A 49 -0.96 -22.99 32.12
C THR A 49 -1.40 -22.64 30.73
N ALA A 50 -1.39 -23.61 29.80
CA ALA A 50 -1.85 -23.43 28.43
C ALA A 50 -3.35 -23.15 28.38
N GLU A 51 -4.16 -23.76 29.24
CA GLU A 51 -5.59 -23.49 29.35
C GLU A 51 -5.86 -22.08 29.85
N THR A 52 -5.15 -21.61 30.87
CA THR A 52 -5.20 -20.22 31.33
C THR A 52 -4.82 -19.24 30.23
N THR A 53 -3.74 -19.53 29.50
CA THR A 53 -3.26 -18.70 28.40
C THR A 53 -4.29 -18.61 27.25
N LEU A 54 -4.92 -19.72 26.88
CA LEU A 54 -6.03 -19.71 25.91
C LEU A 54 -7.25 -18.93 26.42
N GLY A 55 -7.47 -18.95 27.73
CA GLY A 55 -8.56 -18.21 28.38
C GLY A 55 -8.50 -16.70 28.13
N LEU A 56 -7.30 -16.13 27.86
CA LEU A 56 -7.13 -14.72 27.50
C LEU A 56 -7.88 -14.35 26.21
N LEU A 57 -8.09 -15.32 25.32
CA LEU A 57 -8.87 -15.11 24.11
C LEU A 57 -10.34 -14.75 24.38
N LYS A 58 -10.86 -14.97 25.59
CA LYS A 58 -12.22 -14.56 25.98
C LYS A 58 -12.41 -13.04 25.94
N GLU A 59 -11.34 -12.26 26.06
CA GLU A 59 -11.39 -10.81 25.92
C GLU A 59 -11.82 -10.36 24.49
N LEU A 60 -11.78 -11.29 23.53
CA LEU A 60 -12.23 -11.06 22.17
C LEU A 60 -13.73 -11.31 21.96
N GLN A 61 -14.48 -11.73 23.00
CA GLN A 61 -15.86 -12.21 22.86
C GLN A 61 -16.83 -11.19 22.22
N ASP A 62 -16.62 -9.90 22.50
CA ASP A 62 -17.48 -8.81 21.99
C ASP A 62 -16.90 -8.10 20.76
N GLN A 63 -15.78 -8.59 20.25
CA GLN A 63 -15.11 -7.99 19.08
C GLN A 63 -15.65 -8.63 17.79
N GLN A 64 -15.87 -7.81 16.76
CA GLN A 64 -16.31 -8.23 15.44
C GLN A 64 -15.20 -8.16 14.41
N GLY A 65 -15.30 -8.95 13.36
CA GLY A 65 -14.33 -8.93 12.26
C GLY A 65 -13.00 -9.61 12.61
N ILE A 66 -13.02 -10.57 13.55
CA ILE A 66 -11.87 -11.31 13.99
C ILE A 66 -11.82 -12.66 13.27
N SER A 67 -10.64 -13.05 12.86
CA SER A 67 -10.31 -14.43 12.47
C SER A 67 -9.14 -14.91 13.31
N LEU A 68 -9.00 -16.21 13.49
CA LEU A 68 -7.87 -16.78 14.19
C LEU A 68 -7.05 -17.67 13.26
N ARG A 69 -5.75 -17.68 13.46
CA ARG A 69 -4.83 -18.62 12.80
C ARG A 69 -4.08 -19.41 13.85
N ILE A 70 -4.23 -20.72 13.82
CA ILE A 70 -3.53 -21.66 14.67
C ILE A 70 -2.37 -22.26 13.88
N THR A 71 -1.16 -22.15 14.40
CA THR A 71 0.05 -22.69 13.77
C THR A 71 0.82 -23.55 14.77
N ALA A 72 1.05 -24.84 14.48
CA ALA A 72 1.68 -25.77 15.40
C ALA A 72 3.01 -26.34 14.90
N HIS A 73 3.93 -26.56 15.83
CA HIS A 73 5.30 -26.99 15.60
C HIS A 73 5.72 -28.07 16.62
N THR A 74 6.81 -28.77 16.28
CA THR A 74 7.52 -29.71 17.18
C THR A 74 8.99 -29.31 17.27
N ASP A 75 9.68 -29.91 18.25
CA ASP A 75 11.13 -30.04 18.19
C ASP A 75 11.54 -31.11 17.16
N SER A 76 12.83 -31.41 17.05
CA SER A 76 13.38 -32.38 16.12
C SER A 76 13.52 -33.81 16.68
N ILE A 77 12.89 -34.11 17.83
CA ILE A 77 12.92 -35.46 18.38
C ILE A 77 11.84 -36.31 17.71
N GLY A 78 12.27 -37.43 17.09
CA GLY A 78 11.40 -38.32 16.35
C GLY A 78 11.58 -38.30 14.83
N SER A 79 10.72 -38.96 14.08
CA SER A 79 10.74 -38.86 12.61
C SER A 79 9.95 -37.67 12.11
N ILE A 80 10.30 -37.17 10.93
CA ILE A 80 9.60 -36.06 10.27
C ILE A 80 8.10 -36.33 10.17
N GLU A 81 7.71 -37.56 9.81
CA GLU A 81 6.31 -37.98 9.67
C GLU A 81 5.60 -37.96 11.03
N ALA A 82 6.24 -38.49 12.07
CA ALA A 82 5.68 -38.48 13.43
C ALA A 82 5.52 -37.05 13.94
N ASN A 83 6.50 -36.18 13.70
CA ASN A 83 6.45 -34.77 14.07
C ASN A 83 5.39 -33.99 13.32
N LEU A 84 5.14 -34.31 12.04
CA LEU A 84 4.04 -33.72 11.29
C LEU A 84 2.68 -34.13 11.88
N VAL A 85 2.49 -35.40 12.24
CA VAL A 85 1.27 -35.88 12.91
C VAL A 85 1.10 -35.27 14.29
N LEU A 86 2.18 -35.17 15.08
CA LEU A 86 2.16 -34.56 16.40
C LEU A 86 1.76 -33.08 16.34
N SER A 87 2.34 -32.32 15.41
CA SER A 87 1.96 -30.92 15.23
C SER A 87 0.49 -30.76 14.80
N LYS A 88 -0.02 -31.64 13.92
CA LYS A 88 -1.45 -31.68 13.57
C LYS A 88 -2.34 -31.92 14.79
N ASN A 89 -1.96 -32.87 15.66
CA ASN A 89 -2.73 -33.17 16.86
C ASN A 89 -2.72 -31.96 17.83
N ARG A 90 -1.57 -31.31 18.03
CA ARG A 90 -1.49 -30.06 18.80
C ARG A 90 -2.41 -28.99 18.26
N ALA A 91 -2.38 -28.74 16.94
CA ALA A 91 -3.24 -27.76 16.30
C ALA A 91 -4.73 -28.07 16.53
N ASN A 92 -5.12 -29.34 16.39
CA ASN A 92 -6.49 -29.79 16.63
C ASN A 92 -6.91 -29.61 18.10
N THR A 93 -6.05 -29.97 19.06
CA THR A 93 -6.35 -29.79 20.49
C THR A 93 -6.58 -28.31 20.83
N VAL A 94 -5.72 -27.40 20.31
CA VAL A 94 -5.91 -25.95 20.48
C VAL A 94 -7.18 -25.48 19.80
N ARG A 95 -7.47 -25.94 18.58
CA ARG A 95 -8.71 -25.62 17.86
C ARG A 95 -9.94 -25.98 18.71
N ASP A 96 -9.98 -27.18 19.24
CA ASP A 96 -11.14 -27.67 19.99
C ASP A 96 -11.35 -26.85 21.26
N LYS A 97 -10.27 -26.45 21.94
CA LYS A 97 -10.35 -25.53 23.08
C LYS A 97 -10.83 -24.13 22.67
N VAL A 98 -10.34 -23.57 21.56
CA VAL A 98 -10.78 -22.27 21.02
C VAL A 98 -12.28 -22.30 20.68
N ILE A 99 -12.77 -23.39 20.07
CA ILE A 99 -14.21 -23.56 19.77
C ILE A 99 -15.04 -23.57 21.07
N LEU A 100 -14.56 -24.24 22.12
CA LEU A 100 -15.24 -24.28 23.43
C LEU A 100 -15.32 -22.92 24.12
N LEU A 101 -14.46 -21.96 23.77
CA LEU A 101 -14.57 -20.58 24.29
C LEU A 101 -15.80 -19.82 23.76
N GLY A 102 -16.44 -20.30 22.70
CA GLY A 102 -17.66 -19.70 22.12
C GLY A 102 -17.44 -18.35 21.46
N LEU A 103 -16.22 -18.06 20.99
CA LEU A 103 -15.89 -16.78 20.36
C LEU A 103 -16.62 -16.59 19.02
N GLN A 104 -17.06 -15.37 18.77
CA GLN A 104 -17.65 -14.98 17.49
C GLN A 104 -16.54 -14.63 16.51
N ILE A 105 -16.06 -15.62 15.75
CA ILE A 105 -14.97 -15.45 14.78
C ILE A 105 -15.45 -15.62 13.35
N ASP A 106 -14.92 -14.82 12.42
CA ASP A 106 -15.24 -14.85 10.99
C ASP A 106 -14.66 -16.11 10.32
N SER A 107 -13.44 -16.50 10.69
CA SER A 107 -12.75 -17.66 10.13
C SER A 107 -11.70 -18.22 11.10
N LEU A 108 -11.44 -19.52 11.00
CA LEU A 108 -10.39 -20.21 11.73
C LEU A 108 -9.47 -20.92 10.74
N PHE A 109 -8.21 -20.50 10.67
CA PHE A 109 -7.17 -21.10 9.84
C PHE A 109 -6.29 -22.01 10.68
N ILE A 110 -5.91 -23.17 10.14
CA ILE A 110 -5.11 -24.17 10.86
C ILE A 110 -3.95 -24.61 9.98
N ASP A 111 -2.73 -24.41 10.47
CA ASP A 111 -1.49 -24.83 9.85
C ASP A 111 -0.67 -25.68 10.83
N TYR A 112 0.06 -26.68 10.32
CA TYR A 112 0.96 -27.49 11.12
C TYR A 112 2.19 -27.88 10.30
N PHE A 113 3.37 -27.77 10.92
CA PHE A 113 4.64 -27.82 10.21
C PHE A 113 5.62 -28.87 10.76
N GLY A 114 5.24 -29.64 11.80
CA GLY A 114 6.20 -30.54 12.46
C GLY A 114 7.44 -29.73 12.88
N GLU A 115 8.61 -30.30 12.59
CA GLU A 115 9.92 -29.70 12.86
C GLU A 115 10.45 -28.79 11.76
N SER A 116 9.76 -28.67 10.61
CA SER A 116 10.27 -28.01 9.40
C SER A 116 10.46 -26.49 9.52
N ARG A 117 9.88 -25.86 10.55
CA ARG A 117 9.99 -24.42 10.81
C ARG A 117 10.38 -24.13 12.27
N PRO A 118 11.61 -24.47 12.68
CA PRO A 118 12.09 -24.21 14.03
C PRO A 118 12.24 -22.71 14.26
N ARG A 119 11.91 -22.25 15.46
CA ARG A 119 12.17 -20.88 15.93
C ARG A 119 13.53 -20.78 16.61
N SER A 120 13.92 -21.84 17.32
CA SER A 120 15.18 -21.96 18.04
C SER A 120 15.93 -23.22 17.57
N ASN A 121 17.25 -23.27 17.84
CA ASN A 121 17.99 -24.49 17.55
C ASN A 121 17.51 -25.65 18.47
N ASN A 122 17.62 -26.88 17.97
CA ASN A 122 17.19 -28.07 18.71
C ASN A 122 18.34 -28.73 19.53
N VAL A 123 19.47 -28.05 19.68
CA VAL A 123 20.68 -28.61 20.34
C VAL A 123 20.45 -28.80 21.84
N ASN A 124 19.83 -27.85 22.49
CA ASN A 124 19.56 -27.87 23.93
C ASN A 124 18.05 -27.94 24.24
N GLU A 125 17.72 -28.24 25.51
CA GLU A 125 16.31 -28.41 25.89
C GLU A 125 15.53 -27.08 25.79
N GLN A 126 16.15 -25.96 26.10
CA GLN A 126 15.47 -24.67 25.97
C GLN A 126 15.05 -24.41 24.53
N GLY A 127 15.94 -24.64 23.55
CA GLY A 127 15.60 -24.47 22.13
C GLY A 127 14.53 -25.45 21.65
N ARG A 128 14.55 -26.70 22.15
CA ARG A 128 13.49 -27.68 21.87
C ARG A 128 12.17 -27.24 22.47
N GLN A 129 12.16 -26.75 23.72
CA GLN A 129 10.95 -26.22 24.37
C GLN A 129 10.33 -25.08 23.57
N ASP A 130 11.16 -24.13 23.05
CA ASP A 130 10.69 -23.03 22.21
C ASP A 130 10.05 -23.52 20.90
N ASN A 131 10.47 -24.70 20.41
CA ASN A 131 9.94 -25.28 19.18
C ASN A 131 8.65 -26.09 19.41
N ARG A 132 8.45 -26.67 20.60
CA ARG A 132 7.22 -27.41 20.99
C ARG A 132 6.09 -26.43 21.29
N ARG A 133 5.64 -25.69 20.29
CA ARG A 133 4.65 -24.63 20.46
C ARG A 133 3.47 -24.72 19.51
N CYS A 134 2.40 -24.12 19.95
CA CYS A 134 1.29 -23.73 19.09
C CYS A 134 1.06 -22.22 19.26
N THR A 135 0.96 -21.49 18.15
CA THR A 135 0.68 -20.05 18.15
C THR A 135 -0.74 -19.83 17.65
N VAL A 136 -1.54 -19.09 18.41
CA VAL A 136 -2.85 -18.57 17.97
C VAL A 136 -2.67 -17.09 17.65
N GLU A 137 -2.68 -16.77 16.37
CA GLU A 137 -2.64 -15.39 15.90
C GLU A 137 -4.04 -14.82 15.79
N ILE A 138 -4.25 -13.62 16.35
CA ILE A 138 -5.49 -12.87 16.25
C ILE A 138 -5.41 -11.98 15.02
N LEU A 139 -6.26 -12.26 14.04
CA LEU A 139 -6.27 -11.61 12.74
C LEU A 139 -7.47 -10.68 12.66
N HIS A 140 -7.23 -9.39 12.55
CA HIS A 140 -8.26 -8.41 12.30
C HIS A 140 -8.43 -8.17 10.81
N GLN A 141 -9.68 -8.01 10.35
CA GLN A 141 -9.92 -7.64 8.98
C GLN A 141 -9.37 -6.25 8.70
N LYS A 142 -8.55 -6.13 7.66
CA LYS A 142 -8.07 -4.81 7.20
C LYS A 142 -9.25 -3.96 6.81
N LYS A 143 -9.50 -2.91 7.57
CA LYS A 143 -10.54 -1.94 7.23
C LYS A 143 -10.16 -1.26 5.92
N SER A 144 -11.10 -1.17 4.99
CA SER A 144 -10.91 -0.48 3.71
C SER A 144 -12.09 0.42 3.41
N VAL A 145 -11.82 1.45 2.60
CA VAL A 145 -12.83 2.39 2.11
C VAL A 145 -12.79 2.47 0.60
N TRP A 146 -13.90 2.85 0.02
CA TRP A 146 -13.96 3.22 -1.38
C TRP A 146 -13.59 4.70 -1.53
N VAL A 147 -12.70 4.99 -2.47
CA VAL A 147 -12.37 6.34 -2.93
C VAL A 147 -12.93 6.48 -4.33
N ASP A 148 -13.85 7.40 -4.48
CA ASP A 148 -14.53 7.70 -5.74
C ASP A 148 -14.12 9.10 -6.19
N GLY A 149 -14.16 9.35 -7.49
CA GLY A 149 -13.96 10.68 -8.05
C GLY A 149 -14.27 10.75 -9.53
N THR A 150 -14.18 11.96 -10.06
CA THR A 150 -14.38 12.24 -11.49
C THR A 150 -13.21 13.04 -12.03
N VAL A 151 -12.67 12.65 -13.15
CA VAL A 151 -11.56 13.32 -13.83
C VAL A 151 -12.13 14.12 -15.02
N LYS A 152 -11.94 15.42 -14.99
CA LYS A 152 -12.46 16.35 -15.99
C LYS A 152 -11.39 17.39 -16.37
N ASP A 153 -11.52 17.96 -17.56
CA ASP A 153 -10.72 19.11 -17.99
C ASP A 153 -11.27 20.45 -17.46
N SER A 154 -10.64 21.54 -17.84
CA SER A 154 -11.05 22.91 -17.47
C SER A 154 -12.39 23.36 -18.09
N LEU A 155 -12.91 22.62 -19.06
CA LEU A 155 -14.21 22.83 -19.71
C LEU A 155 -15.28 21.85 -19.19
N ASP A 156 -15.00 21.17 -18.07
CA ASP A 156 -15.88 20.19 -17.42
C ASP A 156 -16.15 18.91 -18.28
N GLN A 157 -15.30 18.65 -19.29
CA GLN A 157 -15.40 17.47 -20.11
C GLN A 157 -14.73 16.26 -19.42
N PRO A 158 -15.35 15.07 -19.45
CA PRO A 158 -14.78 13.88 -18.84
C PRO A 158 -13.50 13.45 -19.57
N LEU A 159 -12.48 13.10 -18.79
CA LEU A 159 -11.21 12.61 -19.29
C LEU A 159 -11.03 11.11 -19.06
N LYS A 160 -10.54 10.41 -20.07
CA LYS A 160 -9.97 9.08 -19.89
C LYS A 160 -8.64 9.22 -19.16
N ALA A 161 -8.51 8.51 -18.07
CA ALA A 161 -7.32 8.59 -17.23
C ALA A 161 -6.99 7.25 -16.57
N LYS A 162 -5.71 6.99 -16.39
CA LYS A 162 -5.21 6.02 -15.42
C LYS A 162 -5.19 6.69 -14.04
N VAL A 163 -5.79 6.04 -13.05
CA VAL A 163 -5.85 6.52 -11.66
C VAL A 163 -5.09 5.54 -10.77
N VAL A 164 -4.16 6.04 -9.98
CA VAL A 164 -3.33 5.25 -9.06
C VAL A 164 -3.45 5.84 -7.67
N ILE A 165 -3.75 4.99 -6.68
CA ILE A 165 -3.70 5.37 -5.27
C ILE A 165 -2.62 4.53 -4.60
N LYS A 166 -1.62 5.23 -4.05
CA LYS A 166 -0.48 4.61 -3.34
C LYS A 166 -0.51 4.96 -1.86
N THR A 167 -0.41 3.94 -1.04
CA THR A 167 -0.06 4.07 0.37
C THR A 167 1.39 3.59 0.57
N LYS A 168 1.89 3.58 1.79
CA LYS A 168 3.19 2.98 2.12
C LYS A 168 3.21 1.47 1.82
N GLU A 169 2.06 0.81 1.87
CA GLU A 169 1.92 -0.66 1.86
C GLU A 169 1.29 -1.19 0.57
N THR A 170 0.51 -0.37 -0.14
CA THR A 170 -0.27 -0.81 -1.30
C THR A 170 -0.22 0.19 -2.45
N GLU A 171 -0.32 -0.33 -3.67
CA GLU A 171 -0.57 0.43 -4.88
C GLU A 171 -1.79 -0.17 -5.59
N ASN A 172 -2.84 0.62 -5.75
CA ASN A 172 -4.07 0.24 -6.43
C ASN A 172 -4.26 1.10 -7.67
N THR A 173 -4.62 0.47 -8.79
CA THR A 173 -4.77 1.14 -10.09
C THR A 173 -6.14 0.83 -10.69
N THR A 174 -6.75 1.84 -11.31
CA THR A 174 -7.93 1.70 -12.17
C THR A 174 -7.87 2.69 -13.34
N HIS A 175 -8.90 2.68 -14.18
CA HIS A 175 -9.10 3.66 -15.24
C HIS A 175 -10.47 4.31 -15.05
N THR A 176 -10.62 5.53 -15.53
CA THR A 176 -11.92 6.20 -15.57
C THR A 176 -12.82 5.54 -16.60
N ASP A 177 -14.11 5.60 -16.36
CA ASP A 177 -15.14 5.22 -17.35
C ASP A 177 -15.37 6.35 -18.40
N SER A 178 -16.34 6.17 -19.29
CA SER A 178 -16.70 7.15 -20.32
C SER A 178 -17.20 8.49 -19.79
N MET A 179 -17.59 8.54 -18.50
CA MET A 179 -18.03 9.75 -17.80
C MET A 179 -16.91 10.35 -16.94
N GLY A 180 -15.67 9.86 -17.08
CA GLY A 180 -14.52 10.27 -16.30
C GLY A 180 -14.53 9.76 -14.86
N LYS A 181 -15.46 8.87 -14.47
CA LYS A 181 -15.58 8.39 -13.10
C LYS A 181 -14.62 7.24 -12.81
N TYR A 182 -14.11 7.21 -11.58
CA TYR A 182 -13.30 6.10 -11.06
C TYR A 182 -13.75 5.70 -9.67
N ARG A 183 -13.43 4.46 -9.28
CA ARG A 183 -13.65 3.91 -7.95
C ARG A 183 -12.55 2.92 -7.60
N LEU A 184 -11.94 3.10 -6.41
CA LEU A 184 -10.86 2.25 -5.90
C LEU A 184 -11.09 1.90 -4.44
N LYS A 185 -10.89 0.62 -4.10
CA LYS A 185 -10.88 0.17 -2.71
C LYS A 185 -9.46 0.30 -2.16
N VAL A 186 -9.30 1.01 -1.04
CA VAL A 186 -7.99 1.30 -0.41
C VAL A 186 -8.05 1.06 1.10
N PRO A 187 -6.90 0.79 1.75
CA PRO A 187 -6.86 0.65 3.21
C PRO A 187 -7.37 1.91 3.92
N PHE A 188 -8.17 1.73 4.97
CA PHE A 188 -8.71 2.83 5.77
C PHE A 188 -7.63 3.49 6.63
N ASN A 189 -7.78 4.79 6.89
CA ASN A 189 -6.97 5.59 7.82
C ASN A 189 -5.45 5.61 7.49
N LYS A 190 -5.10 5.54 6.20
CA LYS A 190 -3.72 5.65 5.71
C LYS A 190 -3.49 6.99 5.02
N VAL A 191 -2.25 7.47 5.05
CA VAL A 191 -1.82 8.56 4.17
C VAL A 191 -1.54 7.97 2.79
N ALA A 192 -2.19 8.52 1.77
CA ALA A 192 -2.09 8.05 0.41
C ALA A 192 -1.78 9.20 -0.57
N SER A 193 -1.15 8.87 -1.69
CA SER A 193 -1.11 9.74 -2.87
C SER A 193 -2.13 9.27 -3.90
N LEU A 194 -2.95 10.20 -4.37
CA LEU A 194 -3.75 10.05 -5.57
C LEU A 194 -2.92 10.58 -6.73
N GLU A 195 -2.68 9.75 -7.73
CA GLU A 195 -1.95 10.10 -8.96
C GLU A 195 -2.88 9.85 -10.15
N ILE A 196 -3.14 10.87 -10.95
CA ILE A 196 -4.03 10.78 -12.10
C ILE A 196 -3.25 11.15 -13.37
N TYR A 197 -3.32 10.27 -14.35
CA TYR A 197 -2.65 10.37 -15.65
C TYR A 197 -3.69 10.42 -16.77
N PRO A 198 -4.28 11.58 -17.08
CA PRO A 198 -5.26 11.67 -18.16
C PRO A 198 -4.59 11.58 -19.53
N GLU A 199 -5.33 11.05 -20.52
CA GLU A 199 -4.92 11.09 -21.91
C GLU A 199 -4.78 12.55 -22.39
N ASP A 200 -3.75 12.85 -23.17
CA ASP A 200 -3.45 14.18 -23.72
C ASP A 200 -3.29 15.33 -22.71
N HIS A 201 -3.19 15.01 -21.42
CA HIS A 201 -2.96 16.00 -20.35
C HIS A 201 -1.75 15.63 -19.51
N PHE A 202 -1.21 16.62 -18.81
CA PHE A 202 -0.17 16.37 -17.81
C PHE A 202 -0.79 15.78 -16.57
N TYR A 203 -0.06 14.86 -15.92
CA TYR A 203 -0.52 14.23 -14.67
C TYR A 203 -0.56 15.22 -13.51
N ASP A 204 -1.41 14.98 -12.55
CA ASP A 204 -1.42 15.69 -11.27
C ASP A 204 -1.47 14.70 -10.10
N THR A 205 -1.05 15.16 -8.93
CA THR A 205 -0.93 14.34 -7.74
C THR A 205 -1.41 15.08 -6.49
N LYS A 206 -2.13 14.38 -5.62
CA LYS A 206 -2.61 14.93 -4.35
C LYS A 206 -2.39 13.96 -3.21
N MET A 207 -1.91 14.45 -2.08
CA MET A 207 -1.83 13.68 -0.84
C MET A 207 -3.12 13.84 -0.05
N PHE A 208 -3.63 12.74 0.48
CA PHE A 208 -4.84 12.72 1.29
C PHE A 208 -4.79 11.59 2.33
N LYS A 209 -5.74 11.61 3.27
CA LYS A 209 -5.92 10.52 4.24
C LYS A 209 -7.14 9.72 3.84
N THR A 210 -7.02 8.39 3.79
CA THR A 210 -8.09 7.49 3.38
C THR A 210 -9.11 7.31 4.50
N THR A 211 -10.02 8.29 4.65
CA THR A 211 -11.14 8.26 5.60
C THR A 211 -12.45 8.07 4.86
N SER A 212 -13.50 7.67 5.58
CA SER A 212 -14.84 7.58 4.99
C SER A 212 -15.39 8.98 4.67
N GLY A 213 -15.82 9.20 3.43
CA GLY A 213 -16.52 10.41 3.03
C GLY A 213 -15.69 11.46 2.29
N GLU A 214 -14.43 11.19 1.96
CA GLU A 214 -13.68 12.07 1.05
C GLU A 214 -14.20 11.91 -0.37
N LYS A 215 -14.76 13.00 -0.89
CA LYS A 215 -15.31 13.09 -2.24
C LYS A 215 -14.51 14.13 -3.01
N ASP A 216 -14.36 13.87 -4.30
CA ASP A 216 -13.87 14.78 -5.33
C ASP A 216 -12.68 15.65 -4.90
N LEU A 217 -11.51 15.02 -4.87
CA LEU A 217 -10.26 15.76 -4.72
C LEU A 217 -10.09 16.60 -5.99
N GLU A 218 -10.35 17.91 -5.88
CA GLU A 218 -10.14 18.83 -7.00
C GLU A 218 -8.71 18.74 -7.50
N MET A 219 -8.56 18.45 -8.78
CA MET A 219 -7.27 18.36 -9.48
C MET A 219 -7.38 19.12 -10.81
N ASN A 220 -6.27 19.73 -11.22
CA ASN A 220 -6.23 20.57 -12.41
C ASN A 220 -5.31 19.94 -13.46
N PHE A 221 -5.87 19.54 -14.57
CA PHE A 221 -5.15 18.90 -15.66
C PHE A 221 -4.87 19.87 -16.79
N GLN A 222 -3.58 20.12 -17.03
CA GLN A 222 -3.15 20.99 -18.12
C GLN A 222 -2.98 20.16 -19.40
N PRO A 223 -3.56 20.60 -20.53
CA PRO A 223 -3.43 19.86 -21.79
C PRO A 223 -1.97 19.87 -22.28
N LEU A 224 -1.58 18.79 -22.94
CA LEU A 224 -0.28 18.67 -23.59
C LEU A 224 -0.28 19.42 -24.92
N GLU A 225 -0.17 20.73 -24.88
CA GLU A 225 -0.07 21.58 -26.07
C GLU A 225 1.39 21.79 -26.48
N ILE A 226 1.70 21.67 -27.77
CA ILE A 226 3.05 21.94 -28.30
C ILE A 226 3.41 23.40 -28.01
N GLY A 227 4.55 23.62 -27.36
CA GLY A 227 5.00 24.94 -26.89
C GLY A 227 4.51 25.29 -25.49
N GLY A 228 3.50 24.61 -24.96
CA GLY A 228 2.98 24.78 -23.59
C GLY A 228 4.05 24.49 -22.55
N LYS A 229 4.04 25.29 -21.47
CA LYS A 229 4.95 25.15 -20.32
C LYS A 229 4.16 24.72 -19.09
N ILE A 230 4.61 23.67 -18.43
CA ILE A 230 4.00 23.08 -17.24
C ILE A 230 5.03 23.14 -16.11
N ARG A 231 4.65 23.67 -14.96
CA ARG A 231 5.48 23.64 -13.77
C ARG A 231 5.46 22.24 -13.15
N LEU A 232 6.65 21.68 -12.91
CA LEU A 232 6.76 20.49 -12.09
C LEU A 232 6.62 20.86 -10.61
N ASN A 233 5.54 20.37 -9.99
CA ASN A 233 5.32 20.55 -8.57
C ASN A 233 6.22 19.59 -7.77
N ASN A 234 6.52 19.96 -6.51
CA ASN A 234 7.26 19.12 -5.54
C ASN A 234 8.72 18.76 -5.93
N PHE A 235 9.31 19.41 -6.91
CA PHE A 235 10.75 19.28 -7.22
C PHE A 235 11.56 20.28 -6.38
N TYR A 236 11.96 19.84 -5.19
CA TYR A 236 12.74 20.64 -4.23
C TYR A 236 14.20 20.21 -4.24
N PHE A 237 15.09 21.18 -4.34
CA PHE A 237 16.54 20.96 -4.34
C PHE A 237 17.17 21.41 -3.03
N VAL A 238 18.31 20.81 -2.71
CA VAL A 238 19.20 21.31 -1.66
C VAL A 238 19.65 22.72 -2.02
N GLY A 239 19.77 23.61 -1.03
CA GLY A 239 20.19 24.98 -1.22
C GLY A 239 21.54 25.05 -1.96
N GLY A 240 21.62 25.84 -3.04
CA GLY A 240 22.83 26.03 -3.85
C GLY A 240 23.27 24.79 -4.65
N GLN A 241 22.54 23.69 -4.66
CA GLN A 241 22.94 22.45 -5.30
C GLN A 241 21.91 21.95 -6.32
N ALA A 242 22.34 21.07 -7.23
CA ALA A 242 21.49 20.33 -8.16
C ALA A 242 21.15 18.93 -7.64
N VAL A 243 20.94 18.81 -6.32
CA VAL A 243 20.58 17.57 -5.62
C VAL A 243 19.17 17.69 -5.11
N LEU A 244 18.29 16.76 -5.46
CA LEU A 244 16.92 16.72 -4.99
C LEU A 244 16.84 16.32 -3.51
N LEU A 245 15.92 16.94 -2.79
CA LEU A 245 15.54 16.47 -1.46
C LEU A 245 14.83 15.10 -1.55
N LYS A 246 15.00 14.26 -0.53
CA LYS A 246 14.36 12.92 -0.46
C LYS A 246 12.84 12.96 -0.72
N LYS A 247 12.15 14.00 -0.24
CA LYS A 247 10.71 14.19 -0.45
C LYS A 247 10.31 14.42 -1.92
N SER A 248 11.26 14.76 -2.81
CA SER A 248 11.02 14.97 -4.23
C SER A 248 11.33 13.73 -5.09
N MET A 249 11.94 12.69 -4.51
CA MET A 249 12.26 11.46 -5.26
C MET A 249 11.03 10.77 -5.87
N PRO A 250 9.85 10.72 -5.20
CA PRO A 250 8.65 10.16 -5.81
C PRO A 250 8.22 10.89 -7.08
N GLU A 251 8.49 12.20 -7.20
CA GLU A 251 8.11 12.98 -8.40
C GLU A 251 8.95 12.60 -9.62
N LEU A 252 10.22 12.25 -9.44
CA LEU A 252 11.03 11.71 -10.54
C LEU A 252 10.44 10.40 -11.08
N ALA A 253 10.02 9.50 -10.18
CA ALA A 253 9.41 8.24 -10.57
C ALA A 253 8.07 8.46 -11.30
N ARG A 254 7.26 9.44 -10.87
CA ARG A 254 6.00 9.81 -11.54
C ARG A 254 6.24 10.38 -12.94
N LEU A 255 7.20 11.31 -13.04
CA LEU A 255 7.59 11.87 -14.34
C LEU A 255 8.11 10.79 -15.29
N LEU A 256 8.92 9.85 -14.79
CA LEU A 256 9.38 8.70 -15.56
C LEU A 256 8.22 7.83 -16.02
N GLY A 257 7.29 7.49 -15.12
CA GLY A 257 6.09 6.71 -15.43
C GLY A 257 5.23 7.40 -16.50
N PHE A 258 5.04 8.71 -16.37
CA PHE A 258 4.34 9.53 -17.35
C PHE A 258 5.04 9.51 -18.73
N MET A 259 6.35 9.70 -18.76
CA MET A 259 7.12 9.63 -20.02
C MET A 259 7.08 8.24 -20.65
N LYS A 260 7.01 7.18 -19.88
CA LYS A 260 6.85 5.80 -20.37
C LYS A 260 5.44 5.54 -20.92
N SER A 261 4.41 6.09 -20.28
CA SER A 261 3.00 5.93 -20.74
C SER A 261 2.65 6.79 -21.95
N THR A 262 3.45 7.80 -22.28
CA THR A 262 3.29 8.69 -23.43
C THR A 262 4.52 8.60 -24.37
N PRO A 263 4.69 7.52 -25.12
CA PRO A 263 5.96 7.21 -25.84
C PRO A 263 6.32 8.21 -26.93
N THR A 264 5.38 8.94 -27.47
CA THR A 264 5.59 9.96 -28.53
C THR A 264 5.94 11.34 -27.96
N LEU A 265 5.63 11.61 -26.69
CA LEU A 265 5.86 12.90 -26.05
C LEU A 265 7.33 13.27 -26.02
N ARG A 266 7.66 14.45 -26.53
CA ARG A 266 8.99 15.09 -26.45
C ARG A 266 8.93 16.32 -25.58
N ILE A 267 9.88 16.47 -24.68
CA ILE A 267 9.90 17.54 -23.69
C ILE A 267 11.24 18.26 -23.62
N LYS A 268 11.19 19.51 -23.18
CA LYS A 268 12.34 20.27 -22.72
C LYS A 268 12.20 20.58 -21.23
N ILE A 269 13.17 20.20 -20.43
CA ILE A 269 13.25 20.47 -19.00
C ILE A 269 13.93 21.81 -18.80
N ILE A 270 13.28 22.72 -18.08
CA ILE A 270 13.77 24.11 -17.91
C ILE A 270 13.97 24.38 -16.42
N GLY A 271 15.23 24.64 -16.04
CA GLY A 271 15.58 24.97 -14.66
C GLY A 271 15.62 26.49 -14.42
N HIS A 272 15.15 26.90 -13.25
CA HIS A 272 15.15 28.30 -12.79
C HIS A 272 15.77 28.42 -11.40
N VAL A 273 16.32 29.60 -11.09
CA VAL A 273 16.83 29.93 -9.77
C VAL A 273 16.20 31.24 -9.26
N ASN A 274 16.25 31.41 -7.94
CA ASN A 274 15.84 32.66 -7.31
C ASN A 274 17.08 33.53 -7.05
N VAL A 275 17.18 34.63 -7.78
CA VAL A 275 18.18 35.70 -7.57
C VAL A 275 17.43 37.01 -7.66
N PRO A 276 16.65 37.40 -6.63
CA PRO A 276 15.80 38.59 -6.66
C PRO A 276 16.62 39.85 -6.64
N GLY A 277 16.09 40.95 -7.21
CA GLY A 277 16.69 42.28 -7.23
C GLY A 277 17.88 42.44 -8.18
N LEU A 278 18.23 41.40 -8.95
CA LEU A 278 19.31 41.46 -9.95
C LEU A 278 18.78 41.54 -11.37
N THR A 279 19.56 42.20 -12.23
CA THR A 279 19.40 42.08 -13.69
C THR A 279 19.58 40.61 -14.12
N LYS A 280 19.26 40.28 -15.36
CA LYS A 280 19.42 38.94 -15.90
C LYS A 280 20.85 38.41 -15.67
N THR A 281 20.94 37.21 -15.04
CA THR A 281 22.21 36.53 -14.78
C THR A 281 22.93 36.23 -16.10
N LYS A 282 24.24 36.44 -16.14
CA LYS A 282 25.08 36.02 -17.29
C LYS A 282 25.07 34.47 -17.37
N LYS A 283 25.12 33.92 -18.58
CA LYS A 283 25.16 32.45 -18.79
C LYS A 283 26.37 31.76 -18.12
N THR A 284 27.46 32.51 -17.94
CA THR A 284 28.67 32.06 -17.27
C THR A 284 28.62 32.10 -15.75
N SER A 285 27.58 32.73 -15.16
CA SER A 285 27.47 32.84 -13.70
C SER A 285 27.13 31.53 -13.05
N THR A 286 27.59 31.34 -11.82
CA THR A 286 27.28 30.13 -11.00
C THR A 286 25.80 29.91 -10.82
N SER A 287 25.02 30.99 -10.64
CA SER A 287 23.54 30.88 -10.52
C SER A 287 22.87 30.41 -11.81
N PHE A 288 23.36 30.85 -12.98
CA PHE A 288 22.85 30.34 -14.25
C PHE A 288 23.21 28.90 -14.43
N GLN A 289 24.47 28.51 -14.18
CA GLN A 289 24.92 27.11 -14.26
C GLN A 289 24.17 26.20 -13.30
N LEU A 290 23.81 26.69 -12.09
CA LEU A 290 22.98 25.92 -11.18
C LEU A 290 21.60 25.60 -11.78
N SER A 291 21.00 26.52 -12.55
CA SER A 291 19.72 26.26 -13.23
C SER A 291 19.87 25.22 -14.34
N VAL A 292 20.98 25.23 -15.08
CA VAL A 292 21.32 24.20 -16.09
C VAL A 292 21.48 22.84 -15.41
N ASN A 293 22.30 22.77 -14.37
CA ASN A 293 22.60 21.52 -13.67
C ASN A 293 21.35 20.86 -13.04
N ARG A 294 20.40 21.66 -12.54
CA ARG A 294 19.11 21.15 -12.03
C ARG A 294 18.25 20.50 -13.12
N ALA A 295 18.20 21.15 -14.30
CA ALA A 295 17.48 20.57 -15.44
C ALA A 295 18.20 19.32 -15.98
N ALA A 296 19.54 19.35 -16.05
CA ALA A 296 20.37 18.23 -16.47
C ALA A 296 20.16 17.01 -15.59
N MET A 297 20.15 17.16 -14.25
CA MET A 297 19.96 16.07 -13.32
C MET A 297 18.64 15.31 -13.56
N ILE A 298 17.54 16.02 -13.84
CA ILE A 298 16.25 15.37 -14.17
C ILE A 298 16.33 14.69 -15.53
N ASN A 299 16.97 15.32 -16.51
CA ASN A 299 17.19 14.76 -17.84
C ASN A 299 18.01 13.45 -17.76
N ASP A 300 19.12 13.46 -17.02
CA ASP A 300 20.00 12.32 -16.86
C ASP A 300 19.27 11.15 -16.16
N TYR A 301 18.49 11.46 -15.11
CA TYR A 301 17.64 10.45 -14.48
C TYR A 301 16.68 9.78 -15.49
N LEU A 302 16.04 10.54 -16.35
CA LEU A 302 15.13 9.99 -17.37
C LEU A 302 15.88 9.14 -18.41
N LEU A 303 17.08 9.59 -18.85
CA LEU A 303 17.94 8.85 -19.76
C LEU A 303 18.40 7.52 -19.15
N ASP A 304 18.90 7.54 -17.92
CA ASP A 304 19.38 6.38 -17.18
C ASP A 304 18.27 5.33 -16.96
N ASN A 305 17.01 5.78 -16.95
CA ASN A 305 15.85 4.92 -16.81
C ASN A 305 15.13 4.58 -18.14
N GLY A 306 15.82 4.79 -19.28
CA GLY A 306 15.42 4.27 -20.58
C GLY A 306 14.52 5.17 -21.42
N ILE A 307 14.41 6.47 -21.10
CA ILE A 307 13.77 7.43 -22.02
C ILE A 307 14.76 7.80 -23.12
N SER A 308 14.33 7.72 -24.37
CA SER A 308 15.18 8.02 -25.54
C SER A 308 15.70 9.47 -25.51
N PRO A 309 17.01 9.68 -25.79
CA PRO A 309 17.61 11.03 -25.88
C PRO A 309 16.86 11.95 -26.86
N TYR A 310 16.34 11.40 -27.95
CA TYR A 310 15.55 12.14 -28.94
C TYR A 310 14.31 12.84 -28.34
N ARG A 311 13.79 12.30 -27.25
CA ARG A 311 12.59 12.82 -26.57
C ARG A 311 12.89 13.88 -25.54
N LEU A 312 14.17 14.11 -25.22
CA LEU A 312 14.59 14.94 -24.10
C LEU A 312 15.48 16.10 -24.54
N GLN A 313 15.21 17.27 -24.01
CA GLN A 313 16.10 18.42 -24.04
C GLN A 313 16.11 19.07 -22.66
N PHE A 314 17.16 19.78 -22.33
CA PHE A 314 17.19 20.57 -21.10
C PHE A 314 17.86 21.91 -21.32
N GLU A 315 17.50 22.89 -20.50
CA GLU A 315 18.16 24.21 -20.48
C GLU A 315 18.01 24.89 -19.11
N GLY A 316 18.91 25.80 -18.80
CA GLY A 316 18.80 26.71 -17.67
C GLY A 316 18.34 28.10 -18.13
N ARG A 317 17.53 28.73 -17.31
CA ARG A 317 17.06 30.13 -17.50
C ARG A 317 17.57 31.08 -16.42
N GLY A 318 18.37 30.60 -15.46
CA GLY A 318 18.82 31.44 -14.37
C GLY A 318 17.65 32.14 -13.69
N ASN A 319 17.74 33.47 -13.54
CA ASN A 319 16.68 34.33 -13.02
C ASN A 319 15.87 35.07 -14.12
N TRP A 320 16.03 34.68 -15.39
CA TRP A 320 15.48 35.43 -16.52
C TRP A 320 13.94 35.43 -16.58
N GLU A 321 13.32 34.41 -16.00
CA GLU A 321 11.88 34.22 -16.03
C GLU A 321 11.33 34.03 -14.59
N MET A 322 11.79 34.91 -13.64
CA MET A 322 11.25 34.87 -12.28
C MET A 322 9.77 35.19 -12.26
N LYS A 323 8.99 34.43 -11.48
CA LYS A 323 7.58 34.74 -11.22
C LYS A 323 7.41 35.92 -10.27
N PHE A 324 8.34 36.05 -9.32
CA PHE A 324 8.42 37.15 -8.35
C PHE A 324 9.83 37.79 -8.40
N PRO A 325 10.06 38.75 -9.28
CA PRO A 325 11.37 39.40 -9.41
C PRO A 325 11.88 40.04 -8.10
N LEU A 326 10.96 40.52 -7.26
CA LEU A 326 11.22 41.09 -5.94
C LEU A 326 10.68 40.18 -4.83
N ALA A 327 10.99 38.88 -4.87
CA ALA A 327 10.52 37.92 -3.88
C ALA A 327 10.86 38.34 -2.45
N LYS A 328 9.84 38.49 -1.59
CA LYS A 328 9.96 39.00 -0.21
C LYS A 328 9.86 37.88 0.85
N ASN A 329 9.40 36.70 0.48
CA ASN A 329 9.22 35.57 1.41
C ASN A 329 9.58 34.24 0.75
N GLU A 330 9.70 33.19 1.57
CA GLU A 330 10.13 31.88 1.12
C GLU A 330 9.17 31.27 0.08
N GLN A 331 7.87 31.51 0.21
CA GLN A 331 6.89 31.05 -0.76
C GLN A 331 7.15 31.63 -2.15
N GLN A 332 7.33 32.96 -2.27
CA GLN A 332 7.67 33.62 -3.53
C GLN A 332 9.02 33.14 -4.08
N MET A 333 10.02 32.99 -3.20
CA MET A 333 11.33 32.45 -3.58
C MET A 333 11.23 31.03 -4.12
N SER A 334 10.38 30.18 -3.54
CA SER A 334 10.16 28.81 -4.01
C SER A 334 9.49 28.76 -5.39
N TYR A 335 8.63 29.72 -5.71
CA TYR A 335 8.08 29.86 -7.07
C TYR A 335 9.15 30.23 -8.12
N ASN A 336 10.18 30.93 -7.72
CA ASN A 336 11.31 31.24 -8.61
C ASN A 336 12.28 30.06 -8.74
N ARG A 337 12.50 29.27 -7.66
CA ARG A 337 13.31 28.03 -7.65
C ARG A 337 12.48 26.87 -8.13
N ARG A 338 12.21 26.77 -9.42
CA ARG A 338 11.35 25.76 -10.00
C ARG A 338 11.99 25.06 -11.20
N VAL A 339 11.38 23.96 -11.59
CA VAL A 339 11.60 23.32 -12.89
C VAL A 339 10.28 23.35 -13.66
N GLU A 340 10.37 23.64 -14.94
CA GLU A 340 9.25 23.59 -15.88
C GLU A 340 9.55 22.55 -16.96
N ILE A 341 8.49 21.98 -17.54
CA ILE A 341 8.55 21.19 -18.76
C ILE A 341 7.89 22.00 -19.86
N LYS A 342 8.57 22.09 -21.02
CA LYS A 342 7.98 22.57 -22.26
C LYS A 342 7.73 21.40 -23.17
N VAL A 343 6.51 21.26 -23.71
CA VAL A 343 6.17 20.26 -24.70
C VAL A 343 6.77 20.64 -26.06
N LEU A 344 7.53 19.74 -26.66
CA LEU A 344 8.18 19.92 -27.98
C LEU A 344 7.45 19.19 -29.09
N GLY A 345 6.68 18.18 -28.75
CA GLY A 345 5.89 17.35 -29.69
C GLY A 345 5.21 16.20 -28.95
N LYS A 346 4.21 15.64 -29.55
CA LYS A 346 3.50 14.43 -29.09
C LYS A 346 3.39 13.40 -30.22
#